data_06e631b68216c1c8925e94b07ba26012
#
_entry.id   06e631b68216c1c8925e94b07ba26012
#
_cell.length_a   1.000
_cell.length_b   1.000
_cell.length_c   1.000
_cell.angle_alpha   90.00
_cell.angle_beta   90.00
_cell.angle_gamma   90.00
#
_symmetry.space_group_name_H-M   'P 1'
#
loop_
_entity.id
_entity.type
_entity.pdbx_description
1 polymer ?
#
loop_
_entity_poly.entity_id
_entity_poly.type
_entity_poly.pdbx_seq_one_letter_code
_entity_poly.pdbx_strand_id
1 'polypeptide(L)'
;AAAVFGDVEAIEYEIVDGVSRFTHLIDGTIDMLSAATTYTFTRNVLKKFEFLPTTYYDGQGFITKRTLGVSSAKQMHGAKICFSGSGTAAKNIKDFFELHEIKYIPIVVGVDEKSKDVYLRGECDMYGTDRSGLASNRLGFNNPELHIILPEIISKEPLGPVVKYGDQKWSDIVRWTVYVLFIGEEMGINSKNIDTFKNHKDPYIQRFMG
;
A
#
# COMPACT_ATOMS: atom_id res chain seq x y z
N ALA A 1 6.39 -14.34 14.42
CA ALA A 1 5.64 -15.34 15.20
C ALA A 1 6.56 -16.05 16.21
N ALA A 2 7.53 -16.85 15.79
CA ALA A 2 8.36 -17.69 16.71
C ALA A 2 8.97 -16.90 17.88
N ALA A 3 9.58 -15.75 17.62
CA ALA A 3 10.24 -14.94 18.66
C ALA A 3 9.26 -14.33 19.69
N VAL A 4 8.00 -14.17 19.34
CA VAL A 4 6.99 -13.55 20.21
C VAL A 4 6.11 -14.60 20.88
N PHE A 5 5.71 -15.63 20.14
CA PHE A 5 4.73 -16.63 20.57
C PHE A 5 5.33 -18.02 20.82
N GLY A 6 6.62 -18.21 20.51
CA GLY A 6 7.26 -19.53 20.58
C GLY A 6 6.86 -20.50 19.46
N ASP A 7 6.01 -20.08 18.54
CA ASP A 7 5.47 -20.89 17.45
C ASP A 7 5.50 -20.10 16.14
N VAL A 8 6.02 -20.69 15.09
CA VAL A 8 6.07 -20.05 13.74
C VAL A 8 4.70 -20.00 13.08
N GLU A 9 3.79 -20.89 13.43
CA GLU A 9 2.44 -21.02 12.88
C GLU A 9 1.39 -20.23 13.68
N ALA A 10 1.79 -19.48 14.72
CA ALA A 10 0.88 -18.70 15.56
C ALA A 10 0.34 -17.42 14.89
N ILE A 11 0.28 -17.37 13.56
CA ILE A 11 -0.30 -16.28 12.78
C ILE A 11 -1.33 -16.83 11.82
N GLU A 12 -2.55 -16.33 11.95
CA GLU A 12 -3.61 -16.55 10.98
C GLU A 12 -3.74 -15.36 10.06
N TYR A 13 -4.05 -15.60 8.78
CA TYR A 13 -4.19 -14.56 7.77
C TYR A 13 -5.65 -14.41 7.37
N GLU A 14 -6.18 -13.20 7.56
CA GLU A 14 -7.50 -12.81 7.11
C GLU A 14 -7.39 -11.90 5.89
N ILE A 15 -8.10 -12.24 4.81
CA ILE A 15 -8.13 -11.43 3.59
C ILE A 15 -9.17 -10.32 3.78
N VAL A 16 -8.71 -9.07 3.70
CA VAL A 16 -9.54 -7.88 3.87
C VAL A 16 -9.54 -7.01 2.61
N ASP A 17 -10.61 -6.27 2.39
CA ASP A 17 -10.72 -5.26 1.35
C ASP A 17 -10.53 -3.83 1.88
N GLY A 18 -10.71 -2.84 1.01
CA GLY A 18 -10.55 -1.42 1.36
C GLY A 18 -11.58 -0.88 2.35
N VAL A 19 -12.72 -1.57 2.55
CA VAL A 19 -13.80 -1.20 3.48
C VAL A 19 -13.70 -2.01 4.76
N SER A 20 -13.67 -3.34 4.65
CA SER A 20 -13.71 -4.27 5.79
C SER A 20 -12.46 -4.21 6.68
N ARG A 21 -11.28 -3.89 6.13
CA ARG A 21 -10.01 -3.88 6.87
C ARG A 21 -10.03 -3.07 8.17
N PHE A 22 -10.70 -1.92 8.18
CA PHE A 22 -10.78 -1.10 9.38
C PHE A 22 -11.82 -1.59 10.37
N THR A 23 -12.93 -2.14 9.88
CA THR A 23 -13.96 -2.75 10.72
C THR A 23 -13.40 -3.97 11.44
N HIS A 24 -12.70 -4.88 10.72
CA HIS A 24 -12.07 -6.06 11.30
C HIS A 24 -11.00 -5.70 12.35
N LEU A 25 -10.29 -4.58 12.17
CA LEU A 25 -9.35 -4.10 13.19
C LEU A 25 -10.07 -3.50 14.41
N ILE A 26 -11.22 -2.84 14.23
CA ILE A 26 -11.99 -2.25 15.34
C ILE A 26 -12.65 -3.32 16.19
N ASP A 27 -13.29 -4.31 15.58
CA ASP A 27 -14.02 -5.38 16.26
C ASP A 27 -13.13 -6.51 16.78
N GLY A 28 -11.83 -6.50 16.41
CA GLY A 28 -10.85 -7.47 16.86
C GLY A 28 -10.85 -8.78 16.07
N THR A 29 -11.47 -8.82 14.89
CA THR A 29 -11.35 -9.93 13.94
C THR A 29 -9.89 -10.10 13.49
N ILE A 30 -9.14 -8.98 13.39
CA ILE A 30 -7.71 -8.96 13.16
C ILE A 30 -7.01 -8.11 14.24
N ASP A 31 -5.81 -8.53 14.67
CA ASP A 31 -4.99 -7.79 15.63
C ASP A 31 -4.05 -6.80 14.97
N MET A 32 -3.72 -7.02 13.70
CA MET A 32 -2.84 -6.17 12.91
C MET A 32 -3.30 -6.14 11.45
N LEU A 33 -3.33 -4.95 10.88
CA LEU A 33 -3.55 -4.75 9.46
C LEU A 33 -2.21 -4.53 8.75
N SER A 34 -1.80 -5.48 7.92
CA SER A 34 -0.61 -5.41 7.09
C SER A 34 -0.99 -5.39 5.60
N ALA A 35 -1.72 -4.36 5.20
CA ALA A 35 -2.08 -4.10 3.81
C ALA A 35 -1.69 -2.66 3.47
N ALA A 36 -1.45 -2.34 2.20
CA ALA A 36 -1.10 -0.99 1.75
C ALA A 36 -2.05 0.07 2.31
N THR A 37 -1.76 0.55 3.52
CA THR A 37 -2.63 1.43 4.30
C THR A 37 -1.94 2.76 4.56
N THR A 38 -2.42 3.80 3.90
CA THR A 38 -1.89 5.15 4.00
C THR A 38 -2.08 5.72 5.40
N TYR A 39 -1.00 6.18 6.02
CA TYR A 39 -1.01 6.93 7.26
C TYR A 39 -1.64 8.31 7.00
N THR A 40 -2.77 8.60 7.62
CA THR A 40 -3.43 9.90 7.55
C THR A 40 -3.84 10.38 8.93
N PHE A 41 -3.87 11.71 9.11
CA PHE A 41 -4.32 12.34 10.35
C PHE A 41 -5.70 11.80 10.79
N THR A 42 -6.64 11.72 9.86
CA THR A 42 -8.01 11.24 10.14
C THR A 42 -8.00 9.81 10.67
N ARG A 43 -7.22 8.92 10.06
CA ARG A 43 -7.14 7.52 10.48
C ARG A 43 -6.46 7.39 11.84
N ASN A 44 -5.37 8.09 12.04
CA ASN A 44 -4.60 8.00 13.28
C ASN A 44 -5.33 8.69 14.45
N VAL A 45 -5.65 9.99 14.31
CA VAL A 45 -6.14 10.80 15.43
C VAL A 45 -7.64 10.64 15.65
N LEU A 46 -8.44 10.75 14.57
CA LEU A 46 -9.90 10.74 14.72
C LEU A 46 -10.49 9.33 14.81
N LYS A 47 -9.93 8.38 14.06
CA LYS A 47 -10.38 6.97 14.10
C LYS A 47 -9.61 6.11 15.08
N LYS A 48 -8.58 6.66 15.74
CA LYS A 48 -7.76 6.01 16.78
C LYS A 48 -7.13 4.70 16.31
N PHE A 49 -6.54 4.73 15.13
CA PHE A 49 -5.67 3.66 14.66
C PHE A 49 -4.21 4.04 14.91
N GLU A 50 -3.43 3.13 15.47
CA GLU A 50 -2.00 3.35 15.65
C GLU A 50 -1.24 2.86 14.42
N PHE A 51 -0.65 3.81 13.70
CA PHE A 51 0.24 3.53 12.58
C PHE A 51 1.66 3.31 13.10
N LEU A 52 2.28 2.25 12.64
CA LEU A 52 3.63 1.86 13.00
C LEU A 52 4.61 2.32 11.91
N PRO A 53 5.91 2.02 12.00
CA PRO A 53 6.88 2.59 11.07
C PRO A 53 6.48 2.40 9.60
N THR A 54 6.64 3.46 8.82
CA THR A 54 6.38 3.42 7.38
C THR A 54 7.34 2.45 6.71
N THR A 55 6.79 1.43 6.06
CA THR A 55 7.56 0.41 5.35
C THR A 55 7.76 0.73 3.88
N TYR A 56 6.91 1.60 3.31
CA TYR A 56 7.01 2.02 1.93
C TYR A 56 6.40 3.41 1.73
N TYR A 57 7.09 4.28 0.98
CA TYR A 57 6.58 5.57 0.57
C TYR A 57 6.06 5.47 -0.86
N ASP A 58 4.76 5.43 -1.01
CA ASP A 58 4.10 5.37 -2.31
C ASP A 58 3.45 6.72 -2.66
N GLY A 59 2.77 6.74 -3.75
CA GLY A 59 1.92 7.82 -4.20
C GLY A 59 0.98 7.31 -5.29
N GLN A 60 -0.19 7.87 -5.35
CA GLN A 60 -1.17 7.52 -6.37
C GLN A 60 -0.76 8.06 -7.73
N GLY A 61 -1.02 7.28 -8.77
CA GLY A 61 -0.79 7.62 -10.15
C GLY A 61 -1.87 7.05 -11.07
N PHE A 62 -1.56 7.02 -12.36
CA PHE A 62 -2.49 6.59 -13.39
C PHE A 62 -1.81 5.68 -14.40
N ILE A 63 -2.58 4.74 -14.95
CA ILE A 63 -2.20 3.92 -16.11
C ILE A 63 -3.24 4.09 -17.21
N THR A 64 -2.77 4.13 -18.45
CA THR A 64 -3.62 4.23 -19.64
C THR A 64 -3.05 3.44 -20.81
N LYS A 65 -3.84 3.28 -21.88
CA LYS A 65 -3.39 2.62 -23.11
C LYS A 65 -2.47 3.54 -23.93
N ARG A 66 -1.36 3.01 -24.42
CA ARG A 66 -0.45 3.77 -25.31
C ARG A 66 -1.11 4.27 -26.60
N THR A 67 -2.15 3.56 -27.04
CA THR A 67 -2.92 3.94 -28.24
C THR A 67 -3.62 5.29 -28.12
N LEU A 68 -3.80 5.83 -26.90
CA LEU A 68 -4.35 7.17 -26.70
C LEU A 68 -3.35 8.29 -27.00
N GLY A 69 -2.05 7.96 -27.17
CA GLY A 69 -1.01 8.92 -27.55
C GLY A 69 -0.71 10.01 -26.52
N VAL A 70 -1.14 9.81 -25.26
CA VAL A 70 -0.93 10.78 -24.17
C VAL A 70 0.32 10.44 -23.36
N SER A 71 0.98 11.46 -22.85
CA SER A 71 2.16 11.35 -21.99
C SER A 71 1.96 11.94 -20.58
N SER A 72 0.79 12.51 -20.32
CA SER A 72 0.44 13.15 -19.06
C SER A 72 -1.05 12.98 -18.77
N ALA A 73 -1.41 12.77 -17.49
CA ALA A 73 -2.81 12.75 -17.04
C ALA A 73 -3.51 14.10 -17.29
N LYS A 74 -2.75 15.19 -17.41
CA LYS A 74 -3.27 16.52 -17.73
C LYS A 74 -3.85 16.63 -19.14
N GLN A 75 -3.52 15.69 -20.03
CA GLN A 75 -4.07 15.63 -21.39
C GLN A 75 -5.41 14.86 -21.45
N MET A 76 -5.86 14.27 -20.33
CA MET A 76 -7.02 13.38 -20.27
C MET A 76 -8.34 14.13 -20.02
N HIS A 77 -8.57 15.21 -20.75
CA HIS A 77 -9.82 15.99 -20.64
C HIS A 77 -11.03 15.20 -21.13
N GLY A 78 -12.07 15.09 -20.33
CA GLY A 78 -13.30 14.33 -20.63
C GLY A 78 -13.17 12.82 -20.53
N ALA A 79 -12.01 12.30 -20.12
CA ALA A 79 -11.76 10.86 -20.03
C ALA A 79 -12.53 10.21 -18.88
N LYS A 80 -12.90 8.95 -19.07
CA LYS A 80 -13.44 8.07 -18.04
C LYS A 80 -12.30 7.52 -17.19
N ILE A 81 -12.37 7.71 -15.87
CA ILE A 81 -11.33 7.28 -14.94
C ILE A 81 -11.90 6.30 -13.93
N CYS A 82 -11.40 5.05 -13.95
CA CYS A 82 -11.76 4.04 -12.97
C CYS A 82 -10.89 4.18 -11.71
N PHE A 83 -11.51 4.04 -10.55
CA PHE A 83 -10.81 3.97 -9.25
C PHE A 83 -11.70 3.31 -8.19
N SER A 84 -11.08 2.78 -7.14
CA SER A 84 -11.82 2.24 -6.01
C SER A 84 -12.57 3.35 -5.27
N GLY A 85 -13.82 3.08 -4.93
CA GLY A 85 -14.65 3.97 -4.10
C GLY A 85 -14.20 4.03 -2.63
N SER A 86 -13.29 3.17 -2.22
CA SER A 86 -12.76 3.11 -0.86
C SER A 86 -11.37 3.75 -0.75
N GLY A 87 -11.02 4.20 0.47
CA GLY A 87 -9.69 4.73 0.76
C GLY A 87 -9.50 6.21 0.43
N THR A 88 -8.29 6.59 -0.04
CA THR A 88 -7.88 7.96 -0.36
C THR A 88 -8.01 8.28 -1.85
N ALA A 89 -8.12 7.25 -2.69
CA ALA A 89 -7.99 7.37 -4.15
C ALA A 89 -8.99 8.34 -4.79
N ALA A 90 -10.27 8.24 -4.43
CA ALA A 90 -11.31 9.10 -4.99
C ALA A 90 -11.05 10.59 -4.72
N LYS A 91 -10.61 10.92 -3.49
CA LYS A 91 -10.31 12.28 -3.09
C LYS A 91 -9.08 12.82 -3.84
N ASN A 92 -8.01 12.05 -3.88
CA ASN A 92 -6.78 12.45 -4.55
C ASN A 92 -7.00 12.72 -6.05
N ILE A 93 -7.80 11.88 -6.72
CA ILE A 93 -8.15 12.07 -8.14
C ILE A 93 -8.96 13.36 -8.31
N LYS A 94 -9.99 13.55 -7.49
CA LYS A 94 -10.80 14.76 -7.53
C LYS A 94 -9.93 16.00 -7.36
N ASP A 95 -9.14 16.06 -6.29
CA ASP A 95 -8.28 17.20 -5.97
C ASP A 95 -7.29 17.50 -7.12
N PHE A 96 -6.70 16.48 -7.74
CA PHE A 96 -5.78 16.65 -8.87
C PHE A 96 -6.45 17.25 -10.10
N PHE A 97 -7.62 16.73 -10.52
CA PHE A 97 -8.29 17.20 -11.72
C PHE A 97 -8.93 18.56 -11.51
N GLU A 98 -9.46 18.87 -10.32
CA GLU A 98 -9.95 20.20 -9.96
C GLU A 98 -8.83 21.24 -9.95
N LEU A 99 -7.69 20.95 -9.34
CA LEU A 99 -6.50 21.83 -9.31
C LEU A 99 -6.02 22.22 -10.72
N HIS A 100 -6.16 21.32 -11.68
CA HIS A 100 -5.71 21.56 -13.07
C HIS A 100 -6.84 21.96 -14.00
N GLU A 101 -8.06 22.20 -13.47
CA GLU A 101 -9.26 22.61 -14.24
C GLU A 101 -9.62 21.60 -15.37
N ILE A 102 -9.36 20.30 -15.14
CA ILE A 102 -9.60 19.24 -16.10
C ILE A 102 -10.91 18.51 -15.76
N LYS A 103 -11.85 18.52 -16.69
CA LYS A 103 -13.07 17.73 -16.55
C LYS A 103 -12.79 16.24 -16.84
N TYR A 104 -13.35 15.36 -16.04
CA TYR A 104 -13.29 13.90 -16.22
C TYR A 104 -14.62 13.26 -15.83
N ILE A 105 -14.80 12.00 -16.22
CA ILE A 105 -15.97 11.19 -15.87
C ILE A 105 -15.53 10.11 -14.87
N PRO A 106 -15.93 10.22 -13.58
CA PRO A 106 -15.58 9.24 -12.57
C PRO A 106 -16.34 7.93 -12.78
N ILE A 107 -15.61 6.83 -12.80
CA ILE A 107 -16.14 5.45 -12.76
C ILE A 107 -15.72 4.86 -11.41
N VAL A 108 -16.59 4.99 -10.43
CA VAL A 108 -16.33 4.50 -9.07
C VAL A 108 -16.61 3.01 -9.03
N VAL A 109 -15.57 2.23 -8.75
CA VAL A 109 -15.63 0.77 -8.70
C VAL A 109 -15.88 0.31 -7.26
N GLY A 110 -16.88 -0.53 -7.07
CA GLY A 110 -17.25 -1.10 -5.78
C GLY A 110 -16.22 -2.10 -5.24
N VAL A 111 -16.52 -2.66 -4.06
CA VAL A 111 -15.62 -3.60 -3.37
C VAL A 111 -15.59 -4.98 -4.03
N ASP A 112 -16.68 -5.36 -4.69
CA ASP A 112 -16.84 -6.68 -5.34
C ASP A 112 -16.10 -6.77 -6.69
N GLU A 113 -15.50 -5.67 -7.15
CA GLU A 113 -14.83 -5.60 -8.42
C GLU A 113 -13.49 -4.84 -8.31
N LYS A 114 -12.54 -5.19 -9.18
CA LYS A 114 -11.23 -4.51 -9.22
C LYS A 114 -11.18 -3.48 -10.34
N SER A 115 -10.79 -2.26 -10.03
CA SER A 115 -10.68 -1.17 -11.02
C SER A 115 -9.83 -1.53 -12.25
N LYS A 116 -8.80 -2.39 -12.08
CA LYS A 116 -7.99 -2.90 -13.19
C LYS A 116 -8.80 -3.71 -14.19
N ASP A 117 -9.78 -4.50 -13.72
CA ASP A 117 -10.58 -5.38 -14.59
C ASP A 117 -11.59 -4.56 -15.40
N VAL A 118 -12.20 -3.54 -14.77
CA VAL A 118 -13.05 -2.54 -15.45
C VAL A 118 -12.26 -1.80 -16.55
N TYR A 119 -11.03 -1.39 -16.24
CA TYR A 119 -10.13 -0.76 -17.21
C TYR A 119 -9.76 -1.70 -18.37
N LEU A 120 -9.43 -2.96 -18.08
CA LEU A 120 -9.06 -3.94 -19.13
C LEU A 120 -10.23 -4.26 -20.06
N ARG A 121 -11.47 -4.25 -19.58
CA ARG A 121 -12.66 -4.37 -20.42
C ARG A 121 -12.93 -3.14 -21.29
N GLY A 122 -12.19 -2.03 -21.08
CA GLY A 122 -12.33 -0.79 -21.84
C GLY A 122 -13.49 0.10 -21.42
N GLU A 123 -14.02 -0.10 -20.22
CA GLU A 123 -15.10 0.71 -19.68
C GLU A 123 -14.62 2.09 -19.19
N CYS A 124 -13.30 2.24 -18.99
CA CYS A 124 -12.64 3.50 -18.73
C CYS A 124 -11.34 3.66 -19.53
N ASP A 125 -10.94 4.89 -19.75
CA ASP A 125 -9.78 5.27 -20.54
C ASP A 125 -8.48 5.20 -19.72
N MET A 126 -8.62 5.39 -18.42
CA MET A 126 -7.53 5.44 -17.46
C MET A 126 -7.96 4.85 -16.11
N TYR A 127 -7.05 4.22 -15.40
CA TYR A 127 -7.33 3.79 -14.04
C TYR A 127 -6.29 4.31 -13.05
N GLY A 128 -6.76 4.70 -11.85
CA GLY A 128 -5.96 5.32 -10.80
C GLY A 128 -5.88 4.47 -9.54
N THR A 129 -4.64 4.23 -9.07
CA THR A 129 -4.33 3.61 -7.78
C THR A 129 -2.87 3.93 -7.41
N ASP A 130 -2.37 3.36 -6.32
CA ASP A 130 -0.96 3.47 -5.91
C ASP A 130 -0.01 3.02 -7.03
N ARG A 131 1.10 3.71 -7.21
CA ARG A 131 2.05 3.44 -8.30
C ARG A 131 2.66 2.05 -8.21
N SER A 132 2.95 1.56 -7.02
CA SER A 132 3.39 0.18 -6.79
C SER A 132 2.34 -0.82 -7.29
N GLY A 133 1.06 -0.54 -7.00
CA GLY A 133 -0.08 -1.32 -7.48
C GLY A 133 -0.24 -1.26 -9.00
N LEU A 134 -0.05 -0.07 -9.62
CA LEU A 134 -0.05 0.08 -11.07
C LEU A 134 1.05 -0.76 -11.73
N ALA A 135 2.26 -0.70 -11.18
CA ALA A 135 3.40 -1.46 -11.69
C ALA A 135 3.17 -2.97 -11.61
N SER A 136 2.73 -3.46 -10.43
CA SER A 136 2.42 -4.87 -10.21
C SER A 136 1.29 -5.35 -11.12
N ASN A 137 0.19 -4.60 -11.20
CA ASN A 137 -0.95 -4.97 -12.06
C ASN A 137 -0.57 -5.01 -13.54
N ARG A 138 0.22 -4.04 -14.00
CA ARG A 138 0.69 -3.99 -15.39
C ARG A 138 1.50 -5.22 -15.77
N LEU A 139 2.34 -5.74 -14.89
CA LEU A 139 3.11 -6.97 -15.15
C LEU A 139 2.20 -8.19 -15.36
N GLY A 140 1.02 -8.20 -14.76
CA GLY A 140 0.01 -9.25 -14.93
C GLY A 140 -0.94 -9.07 -16.11
N PHE A 141 -0.78 -8.03 -16.93
CA PHE A 141 -1.59 -7.84 -18.14
C PHE A 141 -1.10 -8.74 -19.28
N ASN A 142 -2.00 -9.17 -20.15
CA ASN A 142 -1.65 -9.99 -21.31
C ASN A 142 -0.65 -9.29 -22.26
N ASN A 143 -0.73 -7.95 -22.37
CA ASN A 143 0.13 -7.13 -23.23
C ASN A 143 0.59 -5.89 -22.44
N PRO A 144 1.51 -6.03 -21.48
CA PRO A 144 1.91 -4.95 -20.58
C PRO A 144 2.55 -3.76 -21.31
N GLU A 145 3.16 -3.99 -22.48
CA GLU A 145 3.79 -2.97 -23.33
C GLU A 145 2.76 -2.02 -23.96
N LEU A 146 1.50 -2.42 -24.11
CA LEU A 146 0.41 -1.57 -24.63
C LEU A 146 -0.11 -0.57 -23.60
N HIS A 147 0.38 -0.64 -22.38
CA HIS A 147 -0.05 0.22 -21.28
C HIS A 147 1.11 1.07 -20.76
N ILE A 148 0.83 2.31 -20.40
CA ILE A 148 1.81 3.24 -19.85
C ILE A 148 1.34 3.79 -18.49
N ILE A 149 2.21 3.73 -17.49
CA ILE A 149 2.02 4.46 -16.24
C ILE A 149 2.45 5.90 -16.48
N LEU A 150 1.53 6.83 -16.30
CA LEU A 150 1.79 8.25 -16.49
C LEU A 150 2.73 8.80 -15.40
N PRO A 151 3.47 9.89 -15.68
CA PRO A 151 4.50 10.38 -14.78
C PRO A 151 3.98 11.00 -13.48
N GLU A 152 2.73 11.45 -13.45
CA GLU A 152 2.17 12.16 -12.31
C GLU A 152 2.10 11.28 -11.06
N ILE A 153 2.48 11.88 -9.94
CA ILE A 153 2.28 11.37 -8.58
C ILE A 153 1.37 12.36 -7.87
N ILE A 154 0.11 11.97 -7.68
CA ILE A 154 -0.94 12.89 -7.22
C ILE A 154 -1.19 12.88 -5.72
N SER A 155 -0.45 12.04 -4.97
CA SER A 155 -0.51 11.99 -3.52
C SER A 155 0.85 11.63 -2.91
N LYS A 156 0.95 11.74 -1.59
CA LYS A 156 2.04 11.21 -0.78
C LYS A 156 1.45 10.20 0.18
N GLU A 157 1.85 8.95 0.03
CA GLU A 157 1.25 7.84 0.74
C GLU A 157 2.30 7.04 1.52
N PRO A 158 2.60 7.44 2.78
CA PRO A 158 3.38 6.60 3.68
C PRO A 158 2.54 5.39 4.08
N LEU A 159 3.00 4.19 3.73
CA LEU A 159 2.31 2.93 3.97
C LEU A 159 3.01 2.17 5.10
N GLY A 160 2.24 1.61 6.02
CA GLY A 160 2.79 0.85 7.13
C GLY A 160 1.74 -0.03 7.81
N PRO A 161 2.18 -0.91 8.71
CA PRO A 161 1.28 -1.70 9.54
C PRO A 161 0.46 -0.81 10.46
N VAL A 162 -0.74 -1.28 10.77
CA VAL A 162 -1.70 -0.56 11.63
C VAL A 162 -2.22 -1.53 12.69
N VAL A 163 -2.30 -1.06 13.93
CA VAL A 163 -2.93 -1.78 15.03
C VAL A 163 -4.03 -0.93 15.66
N LYS A 164 -4.87 -1.54 16.48
CA LYS A 164 -5.88 -0.83 17.25
C LYS A 164 -5.20 0.02 18.33
N TYR A 165 -5.71 1.20 18.56
CA TYR A 165 -5.20 2.09 19.61
C TYR A 165 -5.49 1.52 21.01
N GLY A 166 -4.53 1.66 21.92
CA GLY A 166 -4.72 1.35 23.35
C GLY A 166 -4.01 0.10 23.87
N ASP A 167 -3.42 -0.73 22.99
CA ASP A 167 -2.51 -1.79 23.41
C ASP A 167 -1.06 -1.40 23.08
N GLN A 168 -0.43 -0.69 24.00
CA GLN A 168 0.94 -0.21 23.84
C GLN A 168 1.95 -1.36 23.70
N LYS A 169 1.73 -2.46 24.43
CA LYS A 169 2.63 -3.62 24.38
C LYS A 169 2.60 -4.28 23.01
N TRP A 170 1.42 -4.44 22.42
CA TRP A 170 1.27 -4.98 21.09
C TRP A 170 1.86 -4.04 20.02
N SER A 171 1.58 -2.75 20.15
CA SER A 171 2.16 -1.71 19.28
C SER A 171 3.68 -1.75 19.29
N ASP A 172 4.30 -1.90 20.47
CA ASP A 172 5.76 -1.96 20.59
C ASP A 172 6.32 -3.25 19.97
N ILE A 173 5.68 -4.39 20.15
CA ILE A 173 6.09 -5.66 19.52
C ILE A 173 6.10 -5.52 17.99
N VAL A 174 5.02 -5.01 17.41
CA VAL A 174 4.93 -4.86 15.95
C VAL A 174 5.92 -3.79 15.45
N ARG A 175 6.07 -2.68 16.16
CA ARG A 175 7.02 -1.61 15.84
C ARG A 175 8.46 -2.12 15.81
N TRP A 176 8.89 -2.82 16.84
CA TRP A 176 10.23 -3.38 16.91
C TRP A 176 10.46 -4.49 15.91
N THR A 177 9.44 -5.28 15.58
CA THR A 177 9.52 -6.24 14.48
C THR A 177 9.87 -5.54 13.15
N VAL A 178 9.24 -4.40 12.86
CA VAL A 178 9.55 -3.62 11.65
C VAL A 178 10.96 -3.03 11.72
N TYR A 179 11.34 -2.45 12.86
CA TYR A 179 12.69 -1.88 13.02
C TYR A 179 13.79 -2.92 12.90
N VAL A 180 13.61 -4.13 13.42
CA VAL A 180 14.56 -5.23 13.27
C VAL A 180 14.75 -5.59 11.79
N LEU A 181 13.70 -5.55 10.99
CA LEU A 181 13.82 -5.77 9.53
C LEU A 181 14.62 -4.65 8.86
N PHE A 182 14.40 -3.38 9.22
CA PHE A 182 15.17 -2.25 8.67
C PHE A 182 16.64 -2.33 9.07
N ILE A 183 16.93 -2.61 10.33
CA ILE A 183 18.31 -2.75 10.83
C ILE A 183 18.99 -3.94 10.13
N GLY A 184 18.32 -5.07 9.99
CA GLY A 184 18.84 -6.23 9.29
C GLY A 184 19.16 -5.94 7.82
N GLU A 185 18.28 -5.21 7.12
CA GLU A 185 18.50 -4.79 5.73
C GLU A 185 19.72 -3.86 5.63
N GLU A 186 19.85 -2.87 6.51
CA GLU A 186 20.98 -1.94 6.57
C GLU A 186 22.31 -2.67 6.79
N MET A 187 22.31 -3.72 7.62
CA MET A 187 23.48 -4.58 7.86
C MET A 187 23.72 -5.63 6.76
N GLY A 188 22.84 -5.73 5.76
CA GLY A 188 22.90 -6.77 4.75
C GLY A 188 22.54 -8.17 5.26
N ILE A 189 21.88 -8.26 6.42
CA ILE A 189 21.43 -9.52 7.03
C ILE A 189 20.08 -9.92 6.47
N ASN A 190 19.94 -11.16 6.02
CA ASN A 190 18.70 -11.70 5.48
C ASN A 190 18.59 -13.21 5.76
N SER A 191 17.46 -13.82 5.41
CA SER A 191 17.19 -15.24 5.67
C SER A 191 18.19 -16.23 5.05
N LYS A 192 18.97 -15.81 4.04
CA LYS A 192 19.95 -16.66 3.35
C LYS A 192 21.33 -16.63 3.99
N ASN A 193 21.65 -15.55 4.74
CA ASN A 193 22.99 -15.34 5.28
C ASN A 193 23.03 -15.16 6.80
N ILE A 194 21.92 -15.07 7.50
CA ILE A 194 21.84 -14.78 8.93
C ILE A 194 22.73 -15.71 9.77
N ASP A 195 22.86 -16.98 9.40
CA ASP A 195 23.68 -17.95 10.13
C ASP A 195 25.17 -17.59 10.08
N THR A 196 25.64 -16.87 9.07
CA THR A 196 27.03 -16.43 8.96
C THR A 196 27.37 -15.30 9.93
N PHE A 197 26.36 -14.61 10.50
CA PHE A 197 26.51 -13.50 11.42
C PHE A 197 26.51 -13.92 12.90
N LYS A 198 26.18 -15.16 13.24
CA LYS A 198 26.11 -15.66 14.62
C LYS A 198 27.40 -15.44 15.44
N ASN A 199 28.56 -15.48 14.78
CA ASN A 199 29.87 -15.28 15.43
C ASN A 199 30.60 -14.07 14.81
N HIS A 200 29.88 -13.06 14.40
CA HIS A 200 30.48 -11.88 13.78
C HIS A 200 31.36 -11.11 14.79
N LYS A 201 32.47 -10.54 14.33
CA LYS A 201 33.43 -9.86 15.22
C LYS A 201 32.98 -8.46 15.67
N ASP A 202 32.06 -7.84 14.92
CA ASP A 202 31.53 -6.51 15.25
C ASP A 202 30.57 -6.62 16.46
N PRO A 203 30.87 -5.89 17.56
CA PRO A 203 30.03 -5.92 18.76
C PRO A 203 28.60 -5.42 18.53
N TYR A 204 28.36 -4.56 17.55
CA TYR A 204 27.03 -4.08 17.21
C TYR A 204 26.19 -5.19 16.57
N ILE A 205 26.79 -5.92 15.63
CA ILE A 205 26.15 -7.08 15.00
C ILE A 205 25.92 -8.19 16.04
N GLN A 206 26.87 -8.43 16.92
CA GLN A 206 26.68 -9.40 18.01
C GLN A 206 25.45 -9.06 18.88
N ARG A 207 25.30 -7.80 19.28
CA ARG A 207 24.13 -7.37 20.07
C ARG A 207 22.82 -7.46 19.30
N PHE A 208 22.86 -7.28 17.99
CA PHE A 208 21.68 -7.42 17.13
C PHE A 208 21.26 -8.88 17.00
N MET A 209 22.24 -9.79 16.96
CA MET A 209 21.98 -11.23 16.82
C MET A 209 21.53 -11.91 18.14
N GLY A 210 21.74 -11.31 19.30
CA GLY A 210 21.32 -11.78 20.65
C GLY A 210 22.46 -12.42 21.40
#